data_4de1828d5a6d03ee0d84967de3df755a
#
_entry.id   4de1828d5a6d03ee0d84967de3df755a
#
_cell.length_a   1.000
_cell.length_b   1.000
_cell.length_c   1.000
_cell.angle_alpha   90.00
_cell.angle_beta   90.00
_cell.angle_gamma   90.00
#
_symmetry.space_group_name_H-M   'P 1'
#
loop_
_entity.id
_entity.type
_entity.pdbx_description
1 polymer ?
#
loop_
_entity_poly.entity_id
_entity_poly.type
_entity_poly.pdbx_seq_one_letter_code
_entity_poly.pdbx_strand_id
1 'polypeptide(L)'
;ELDPENKPARLQLLSFAISKEDLDEVIRICAPAVEYMPDALEFYYYWGIAHYQKEQHDEALEVFKKGVRQVTPDSEKNMVSDFYSIMGDLYHIKKMNVEAYAAYDSALVYKPDNIGALNNYAYYLSVERKNLDKAEEMSYKTVKAEPTNNTYLDTYAWILFEKGKYVEARIYIDQAMQNGGDKSSVVVEHCGDIYYKNGEAEKALEYWKQAEKLAAEPTENESEKRDEKELALLKKKIANKKYYTK
;
A
#
# COMPACT_ATOMS: atom_id res chain seq x y z
N GLU A 1 4.63 34.48 -21.06
CA GLU A 1 3.61 33.43 -20.79
C GLU A 1 4.10 32.15 -21.49
N LEU A 2 4.07 31.02 -20.77
CA LEU A 2 4.39 29.73 -21.35
C LEU A 2 3.27 29.34 -22.33
N ASP A 3 3.64 28.87 -23.51
CA ASP A 3 2.72 28.21 -24.43
C ASP A 3 1.98 27.09 -23.68
N PRO A 4 0.64 27.12 -23.59
CA PRO A 4 -0.15 26.13 -22.85
C PRO A 4 0.07 24.70 -23.32
N GLU A 5 0.44 24.49 -24.58
CA GLU A 5 0.70 23.19 -25.20
C GLU A 5 2.18 22.77 -25.15
N ASN A 6 3.05 23.58 -24.55
CA ASN A 6 4.47 23.24 -24.43
C ASN A 6 4.71 22.18 -23.35
N LYS A 7 4.47 20.92 -23.72
CA LYS A 7 4.63 19.75 -22.85
C LYS A 7 6.02 19.67 -22.21
N PRO A 8 7.16 19.81 -22.97
CA PRO A 8 8.50 19.76 -22.37
C PRO A 8 8.72 20.81 -21.28
N ALA A 9 8.29 22.04 -21.50
CA ALA A 9 8.45 23.11 -20.50
C ALA A 9 7.60 22.85 -19.24
N ARG A 10 6.35 22.35 -19.40
CA ARG A 10 5.52 21.96 -18.27
C ARG A 10 6.10 20.82 -17.47
N LEU A 11 6.65 19.79 -18.13
CA LEU A 11 7.31 18.68 -17.46
C LEU A 11 8.56 19.12 -16.68
N GLN A 12 9.30 20.12 -17.19
CA GLN A 12 10.44 20.68 -16.47
C GLN A 12 10.00 21.42 -15.20
N LEU A 13 8.94 22.23 -15.28
CA LEU A 13 8.34 22.91 -14.12
C LEU A 13 7.81 21.87 -13.10
N LEU A 14 7.14 20.84 -13.59
CA LEU A 14 6.61 19.76 -12.76
C LEU A 14 7.74 19.03 -12.01
N SER A 15 8.82 18.68 -12.72
CA SER A 15 10.00 18.05 -12.10
C SER A 15 10.59 18.93 -10.99
N PHE A 16 10.63 20.24 -11.18
CA PHE A 16 11.10 21.17 -10.17
C PHE A 16 10.16 21.25 -8.96
N ALA A 17 8.85 21.30 -9.18
CA ALA A 17 7.85 21.27 -8.09
C ALA A 17 7.94 19.96 -7.28
N ILE A 18 8.07 18.82 -7.96
CA ILE A 18 8.25 17.51 -7.32
C ILE A 18 9.53 17.48 -6.48
N SER A 19 10.64 17.99 -7.01
CA SER A 19 11.93 18.02 -6.28
C SER A 19 11.90 18.88 -5.01
N LYS A 20 10.93 19.77 -4.90
CA LYS A 20 10.67 20.62 -3.73
C LYS A 20 9.54 20.11 -2.84
N GLU A 21 8.95 18.99 -3.20
CA GLU A 21 7.77 18.43 -2.51
C GLU A 21 6.59 19.42 -2.44
N ASP A 22 6.51 20.37 -3.40
CA ASP A 22 5.45 21.37 -3.47
C ASP A 22 4.22 20.79 -4.18
N LEU A 23 3.39 20.09 -3.40
CA LEU A 23 2.21 19.41 -3.91
C LEU A 23 1.15 20.38 -4.49
N ASP A 24 1.05 21.60 -3.94
CA ASP A 24 0.13 22.62 -4.46
C ASP A 24 0.59 23.12 -5.83
N GLU A 25 1.89 23.32 -6.01
CA GLU A 25 2.46 23.68 -7.30
C GLU A 25 2.32 22.54 -8.32
N VAL A 26 2.49 21.28 -7.92
CA VAL A 26 2.21 20.12 -8.78
C VAL A 26 0.77 20.17 -9.31
N ILE A 27 -0.21 20.40 -8.44
CA ILE A 27 -1.63 20.52 -8.82
C ILE A 27 -1.81 21.69 -9.76
N ARG A 28 -1.23 22.86 -9.47
CA ARG A 28 -1.34 24.08 -10.26
C ARG A 28 -0.77 23.93 -11.68
N ILE A 29 0.25 23.11 -11.85
CA ILE A 29 0.86 22.81 -13.15
C ILE A 29 0.01 21.79 -13.92
N CYS A 30 -0.40 20.71 -13.26
CA CYS A 30 -1.04 19.56 -13.92
C CYS A 30 -2.52 19.81 -14.28
N ALA A 31 -3.29 20.42 -13.39
CA ALA A 31 -4.73 20.57 -13.59
C ALA A 31 -5.08 21.34 -14.89
N PRO A 32 -4.46 22.49 -15.23
CA PRO A 32 -4.71 23.12 -16.53
C PRO A 32 -4.03 22.40 -17.70
N ALA A 33 -2.95 21.62 -17.47
CA ALA A 33 -2.26 20.93 -18.55
C ALA A 33 -3.14 19.90 -19.26
N VAL A 34 -3.99 19.19 -18.52
CA VAL A 34 -4.89 18.15 -19.07
C VAL A 34 -6.04 18.74 -19.91
N GLU A 35 -6.32 20.04 -19.80
CA GLU A 35 -7.30 20.72 -20.65
C GLU A 35 -6.76 20.94 -22.06
N TYR A 36 -5.45 21.23 -22.17
CA TYR A 36 -4.77 21.47 -23.45
C TYR A 36 -4.16 20.20 -24.05
N MET A 37 -3.79 19.24 -23.20
CA MET A 37 -3.13 17.97 -23.57
C MET A 37 -3.84 16.80 -22.88
N PRO A 38 -5.09 16.47 -23.28
CA PRO A 38 -5.89 15.46 -22.58
C PRO A 38 -5.33 14.02 -22.70
N ASP A 39 -4.47 13.76 -23.65
CA ASP A 39 -3.79 12.48 -23.87
C ASP A 39 -2.47 12.32 -23.08
N ALA A 40 -2.01 13.40 -22.44
CA ALA A 40 -0.78 13.41 -21.65
C ALA A 40 -1.01 12.83 -20.25
N LEU A 41 -0.99 11.49 -20.16
CA LEU A 41 -1.33 10.74 -18.97
C LEU A 41 -0.46 11.09 -17.75
N GLU A 42 0.78 11.52 -17.95
CA GLU A 42 1.69 11.92 -16.89
C GLU A 42 1.17 13.07 -16.05
N PHE A 43 0.39 14.02 -16.63
CA PHE A 43 -0.19 15.11 -15.85
C PHE A 43 -1.32 14.61 -14.94
N TYR A 44 -2.13 13.65 -15.39
CA TYR A 44 -3.13 13.01 -14.52
C TYR A 44 -2.44 12.22 -13.41
N TYR A 45 -1.35 11.52 -13.74
CA TYR A 45 -0.61 10.73 -12.76
C TYR A 45 -0.11 11.60 -11.60
N TYR A 46 0.67 12.63 -11.90
CA TYR A 46 1.23 13.49 -10.86
C TYR A 46 0.17 14.34 -10.16
N TRP A 47 -0.88 14.75 -10.86
CA TRP A 47 -2.02 15.43 -10.25
C TRP A 47 -2.73 14.53 -9.24
N GLY A 48 -3.04 13.30 -9.62
CA GLY A 48 -3.66 12.32 -8.74
C GLY A 48 -2.78 11.96 -7.54
N ILE A 49 -1.46 11.77 -7.75
CA ILE A 49 -0.48 11.53 -6.69
C ILE A 49 -0.43 12.70 -5.70
N ALA A 50 -0.41 13.94 -6.18
CA ALA A 50 -0.39 15.11 -5.30
C ALA A 50 -1.64 15.18 -4.39
N HIS A 51 -2.83 14.90 -4.94
CA HIS A 51 -4.03 14.78 -4.13
C HIS A 51 -3.97 13.61 -3.15
N TYR A 52 -3.46 12.45 -3.58
CA TYR A 52 -3.29 11.28 -2.73
C TYR A 52 -2.39 11.57 -1.53
N GLN A 53 -1.22 12.21 -1.76
CA GLN A 53 -0.29 12.60 -0.70
C GLN A 53 -0.85 13.68 0.24
N LYS A 54 -1.81 14.47 -0.23
CA LYS A 54 -2.57 15.44 0.59
C LYS A 54 -3.78 14.81 1.30
N GLU A 55 -3.94 13.48 1.25
CA GLU A 55 -5.09 12.75 1.79
C GLU A 55 -6.45 13.19 1.20
N GLN A 56 -6.44 13.85 0.06
CA GLN A 56 -7.62 14.25 -0.71
C GLN A 56 -8.06 13.08 -1.60
N HIS A 57 -8.56 12.02 -0.95
CA HIS A 57 -8.80 10.73 -1.60
C HIS A 57 -9.90 10.78 -2.66
N ASP A 58 -10.92 11.63 -2.49
CA ASP A 58 -12.00 11.78 -3.47
C ASP A 58 -11.50 12.48 -4.73
N GLU A 59 -10.74 13.56 -4.56
CA GLU A 59 -10.12 14.31 -5.65
C GLU A 59 -9.12 13.44 -6.41
N ALA A 60 -8.24 12.72 -5.69
CA ALA A 60 -7.30 11.79 -6.29
C ALA A 60 -8.00 10.74 -7.16
N LEU A 61 -9.05 10.10 -6.64
CA LEU A 61 -9.82 9.09 -7.36
C LEU A 61 -10.47 9.65 -8.63
N GLU A 62 -11.05 10.85 -8.56
CA GLU A 62 -11.65 11.49 -9.73
C GLU A 62 -10.61 11.86 -10.80
N VAL A 63 -9.41 12.29 -10.39
CA VAL A 63 -8.32 12.56 -11.32
C VAL A 63 -7.87 11.28 -12.02
N PHE A 64 -7.64 10.18 -11.28
CA PHE A 64 -7.26 8.90 -11.88
C PHE A 64 -8.36 8.35 -12.80
N LYS A 65 -9.64 8.47 -12.44
CA LYS A 65 -10.76 8.12 -13.33
C LYS A 65 -10.77 8.92 -14.62
N LYS A 66 -10.41 10.20 -14.58
CA LYS A 66 -10.27 11.02 -15.80
C LYS A 66 -9.11 10.51 -16.63
N GLY A 67 -7.97 10.24 -16.04
CA GLY A 67 -6.79 9.74 -16.72
C GLY A 67 -7.01 8.39 -17.41
N VAL A 68 -7.64 7.42 -16.74
CA VAL A 68 -7.90 6.11 -17.37
C VAL A 68 -8.88 6.15 -18.55
N ARG A 69 -9.72 7.20 -18.66
CA ARG A 69 -10.58 7.41 -19.85
C ARG A 69 -9.79 7.86 -21.07
N GLN A 70 -8.57 8.36 -20.90
CA GLN A 70 -7.68 8.80 -21.96
C GLN A 70 -6.72 7.68 -22.40
N VAL A 71 -6.76 6.52 -21.75
CA VAL A 71 -5.89 5.38 -22.08
C VAL A 71 -6.21 4.86 -23.46
N THR A 72 -5.18 4.68 -24.27
CA THR A 72 -5.23 4.10 -25.62
C THR A 72 -4.34 2.84 -25.67
N PRO A 73 -4.43 2.04 -26.75
CA PRO A 73 -3.53 0.88 -26.91
C PRO A 73 -2.04 1.24 -26.92
N ASP A 74 -1.69 2.49 -27.27
CA ASP A 74 -0.31 2.98 -27.34
C ASP A 74 0.16 3.59 -26.01
N SER A 75 -0.70 3.68 -25.01
CA SER A 75 -0.36 4.24 -23.71
C SER A 75 0.70 3.40 -22.99
N GLU A 76 1.57 4.08 -22.21
CA GLU A 76 2.62 3.43 -21.45
C GLU A 76 2.02 2.53 -20.36
N LYS A 77 2.25 1.22 -20.49
CA LYS A 77 1.56 0.18 -19.69
C LYS A 77 1.89 0.24 -18.21
N ASN A 78 3.13 0.63 -17.84
CA ASN A 78 3.50 0.74 -16.43
C ASN A 78 2.69 1.85 -15.75
N MET A 79 2.60 3.02 -16.40
CA MET A 79 1.82 4.15 -15.88
C MET A 79 0.33 3.82 -15.74
N VAL A 80 -0.24 3.13 -16.75
CA VAL A 80 -1.65 2.69 -16.68
C VAL A 80 -1.86 1.69 -15.55
N SER A 81 -0.92 0.76 -15.37
CA SER A 81 -0.94 -0.18 -14.24
C SER A 81 -0.90 0.55 -12.90
N ASP A 82 -0.03 1.55 -12.78
CA ASP A 82 0.09 2.34 -11.55
C ASP A 82 -1.19 3.14 -11.27
N PHE A 83 -1.85 3.70 -12.29
CA PHE A 83 -3.17 4.34 -12.11
C PHE A 83 -4.18 3.39 -11.46
N TYR A 84 -4.31 2.19 -12.04
CA TYR A 84 -5.25 1.21 -11.50
C TYR A 84 -4.85 0.68 -10.13
N SER A 85 -3.55 0.54 -9.85
CA SER A 85 -3.05 0.13 -8.53
C SER A 85 -3.45 1.15 -7.45
N ILE A 86 -3.19 2.45 -7.70
CA ILE A 86 -3.54 3.52 -6.76
C ILE A 86 -5.07 3.67 -6.61
N MET A 87 -5.82 3.50 -7.71
CA MET A 87 -7.29 3.43 -7.62
C MET A 87 -7.74 2.28 -6.74
N GLY A 88 -7.05 1.13 -6.78
CA GLY A 88 -7.30 0.01 -5.90
C GLY A 88 -7.12 0.39 -4.43
N ASP A 89 -6.03 1.05 -4.08
CA ASP A 89 -5.76 1.55 -2.74
C ASP A 89 -6.84 2.56 -2.29
N LEU A 90 -7.17 3.53 -3.15
CA LEU A 90 -8.21 4.54 -2.87
C LEU A 90 -9.60 3.92 -2.66
N TYR A 91 -9.99 2.96 -3.48
CA TYR A 91 -11.24 2.24 -3.28
C TYR A 91 -11.24 1.43 -1.98
N HIS A 92 -10.11 0.82 -1.61
CA HIS A 92 -10.00 0.09 -0.35
C HIS A 92 -10.13 1.04 0.86
N ILE A 93 -9.45 2.21 0.86
CA ILE A 93 -9.60 3.26 1.88
C ILE A 93 -11.07 3.67 2.04
N LYS A 94 -11.81 3.75 0.93
CA LYS A 94 -13.26 4.06 0.89
C LYS A 94 -14.14 2.85 1.24
N LYS A 95 -13.58 1.68 1.58
CA LYS A 95 -14.29 0.42 1.87
C LYS A 95 -15.14 -0.10 0.69
N MET A 96 -14.74 0.24 -0.53
CA MET A 96 -15.34 -0.19 -1.79
C MET A 96 -14.54 -1.39 -2.34
N ASN A 97 -14.61 -2.53 -1.63
CA ASN A 97 -13.70 -3.64 -1.87
C ASN A 97 -13.89 -4.32 -3.22
N VAL A 98 -15.10 -4.32 -3.78
CA VAL A 98 -15.36 -4.89 -5.12
C VAL A 98 -14.63 -4.08 -6.19
N GLU A 99 -14.74 -2.75 -6.12
CA GLU A 99 -14.08 -1.82 -7.03
C GLU A 99 -12.56 -1.86 -6.84
N ALA A 100 -12.09 -1.99 -5.59
CA ALA A 100 -10.67 -2.13 -5.29
C ALA A 100 -10.06 -3.36 -5.99
N TYR A 101 -10.70 -4.52 -5.86
CA TYR A 101 -10.22 -5.74 -6.50
C TYR A 101 -10.29 -5.68 -8.02
N ALA A 102 -11.33 -5.09 -8.59
CA ALA A 102 -11.42 -4.87 -10.04
C ALA A 102 -10.30 -3.93 -10.55
N ALA A 103 -9.94 -2.92 -9.78
CA ALA A 103 -8.85 -2.02 -10.11
C ALA A 103 -7.49 -2.75 -10.06
N TYR A 104 -7.21 -3.54 -9.03
CA TYR A 104 -5.98 -4.35 -8.97
C TYR A 104 -5.91 -5.39 -10.09
N ASP A 105 -7.01 -6.07 -10.40
CA ASP A 105 -7.05 -6.99 -11.54
C ASP A 105 -6.72 -6.25 -12.84
N SER A 106 -7.24 -5.03 -13.03
CA SER A 106 -6.90 -4.18 -14.19
C SER A 106 -5.42 -3.78 -14.18
N ALA A 107 -4.86 -3.40 -13.04
CA ALA A 107 -3.43 -3.08 -12.92
C ALA A 107 -2.57 -4.25 -13.40
N LEU A 108 -2.88 -5.46 -12.97
CA LEU A 108 -2.13 -6.67 -13.30
C LEU A 108 -2.36 -7.16 -14.75
N VAL A 109 -3.42 -6.72 -15.43
CA VAL A 109 -3.57 -6.91 -16.88
C VAL A 109 -2.56 -6.09 -17.66
N TYR A 110 -2.32 -4.83 -17.26
CA TYR A 110 -1.32 -3.97 -17.92
C TYR A 110 0.11 -4.33 -17.55
N LYS A 111 0.35 -4.70 -16.28
CA LYS A 111 1.67 -5.09 -15.77
C LYS A 111 1.53 -6.24 -14.76
N PRO A 112 1.65 -7.50 -15.21
CA PRO A 112 1.47 -8.69 -14.37
C PRO A 112 2.47 -8.81 -13.21
N ASP A 113 3.58 -8.09 -13.29
CA ASP A 113 4.64 -8.00 -12.29
C ASP A 113 4.69 -6.65 -11.56
N ASN A 114 3.59 -5.92 -11.52
CA ASN A 114 3.50 -4.72 -10.66
C ASN A 114 3.56 -5.14 -9.19
N ILE A 115 4.76 -5.01 -8.62
CA ILE A 115 5.08 -5.50 -7.27
C ILE A 115 4.19 -4.84 -6.21
N GLY A 116 3.95 -3.51 -6.33
CA GLY A 116 3.07 -2.78 -5.42
C GLY A 116 1.63 -3.29 -5.46
N ALA A 117 1.07 -3.42 -6.67
CA ALA A 117 -0.28 -3.95 -6.86
C ALA A 117 -0.40 -5.39 -6.34
N LEU A 118 0.58 -6.26 -6.62
CA LEU A 118 0.61 -7.63 -6.13
C LEU A 118 0.60 -7.69 -4.60
N ASN A 119 1.44 -6.87 -3.94
CA ASN A 119 1.53 -6.84 -2.48
C ASN A 119 0.22 -6.36 -1.84
N ASN A 120 -0.28 -5.18 -2.28
CA ASN A 120 -1.44 -4.56 -1.66
C ASN A 120 -2.69 -5.41 -1.87
N TYR A 121 -2.89 -5.95 -3.08
CA TYR A 121 -3.99 -6.86 -3.35
C TYR A 121 -3.93 -8.11 -2.47
N ALA A 122 -2.75 -8.75 -2.39
CA ALA A 122 -2.56 -9.94 -1.55
C ALA A 122 -2.83 -9.66 -0.08
N TYR A 123 -2.34 -8.52 0.44
CA TYR A 123 -2.58 -8.09 1.80
C TYR A 123 -4.08 -7.92 2.09
N TYR A 124 -4.80 -7.17 1.26
CA TYR A 124 -6.23 -6.94 1.49
C TYR A 124 -7.07 -8.22 1.39
N LEU A 125 -6.74 -9.13 0.47
CA LEU A 125 -7.35 -10.45 0.45
C LEU A 125 -7.12 -11.23 1.73
N SER A 126 -5.92 -11.13 2.31
CA SER A 126 -5.58 -11.85 3.55
C SER A 126 -6.33 -11.28 4.77
N VAL A 127 -6.45 -9.97 4.87
CA VAL A 127 -7.20 -9.29 5.93
C VAL A 127 -8.68 -9.70 5.91
N GLU A 128 -9.25 -9.85 4.72
CA GLU A 128 -10.62 -10.32 4.55
C GLU A 128 -10.77 -11.85 4.55
N ARG A 129 -9.67 -12.59 4.65
CA ARG A 129 -9.64 -14.07 4.57
C ARG A 129 -10.29 -14.62 3.30
N LYS A 130 -10.15 -13.90 2.19
CA LYS A 130 -10.67 -14.26 0.88
C LYS A 130 -9.55 -14.70 -0.06
N ASN A 131 -9.80 -15.73 -0.85
CA ASN A 131 -8.88 -16.19 -1.89
C ASN A 131 -7.41 -16.28 -1.44
N LEU A 132 -7.18 -16.85 -0.25
CA LEU A 132 -5.85 -16.92 0.37
C LEU A 132 -4.81 -17.63 -0.50
N ASP A 133 -5.23 -18.56 -1.39
CA ASP A 133 -4.31 -19.19 -2.35
C ASP A 133 -3.82 -18.19 -3.40
N LYS A 134 -4.70 -17.35 -3.95
CA LYS A 134 -4.34 -16.25 -4.85
C LYS A 134 -3.43 -15.24 -4.13
N ALA A 135 -3.76 -14.89 -2.88
CA ALA A 135 -2.95 -13.97 -2.08
C ALA A 135 -1.53 -14.53 -1.85
N GLU A 136 -1.40 -15.82 -1.49
CA GLU A 136 -0.09 -16.47 -1.31
C GLU A 136 0.74 -16.44 -2.59
N GLU A 137 0.14 -16.78 -3.75
CA GLU A 137 0.83 -16.75 -5.05
C GLU A 137 1.35 -15.35 -5.39
N MET A 138 0.51 -14.31 -5.23
CA MET A 138 0.88 -12.93 -5.51
C MET A 138 2.00 -12.44 -4.58
N SER A 139 1.83 -12.65 -3.27
CA SER A 139 2.81 -12.21 -2.27
C SER A 139 4.13 -12.99 -2.36
N TYR A 140 4.11 -14.26 -2.77
CA TYR A 140 5.35 -15.00 -3.04
C TYR A 140 6.16 -14.36 -4.18
N LYS A 141 5.49 -13.83 -5.22
CA LYS A 141 6.17 -13.10 -6.30
C LYS A 141 6.85 -11.84 -5.77
N THR A 142 6.24 -11.12 -4.82
CA THR A 142 6.83 -9.90 -4.24
C THR A 142 8.07 -10.22 -3.40
N VAL A 143 8.00 -11.22 -2.54
CA VAL A 143 9.17 -11.68 -1.74
C VAL A 143 10.30 -12.19 -2.63
N LYS A 144 9.97 -12.88 -3.74
CA LYS A 144 10.99 -13.35 -4.69
C LYS A 144 11.68 -12.19 -5.42
N ALA A 145 10.95 -11.12 -5.73
CA ALA A 145 11.49 -9.94 -6.40
C ALA A 145 12.35 -9.08 -5.46
N GLU A 146 11.90 -8.91 -4.22
CA GLU A 146 12.58 -8.08 -3.21
C GLU A 146 12.69 -8.84 -1.88
N PRO A 147 13.64 -9.77 -1.75
CA PRO A 147 13.71 -10.72 -0.62
C PRO A 147 14.11 -10.09 0.72
N THR A 148 14.51 -8.83 0.74
CA THR A 148 14.86 -8.07 1.96
C THR A 148 13.87 -6.95 2.28
N ASN A 149 12.80 -6.80 1.50
CA ASN A 149 11.77 -5.82 1.77
C ASN A 149 10.89 -6.30 2.93
N ASN A 150 10.97 -5.61 4.07
CA ASN A 150 10.27 -6.02 5.29
C ASN A 150 8.74 -6.00 5.13
N THR A 151 8.18 -5.07 4.36
CA THR A 151 6.74 -4.99 4.09
C THR A 151 6.24 -6.21 3.30
N TYR A 152 7.00 -6.66 2.30
CA TYR A 152 6.62 -7.83 1.50
C TYR A 152 6.79 -9.13 2.28
N LEU A 153 7.84 -9.21 3.09
CA LEU A 153 8.07 -10.33 3.99
C LEU A 153 6.95 -10.45 5.05
N ASP A 154 6.52 -9.32 5.63
CA ASP A 154 5.41 -9.27 6.58
C ASP A 154 4.09 -9.70 5.93
N THR A 155 3.76 -9.13 4.76
CA THR A 155 2.55 -9.51 4.02
C THR A 155 2.50 -11.02 3.74
N TYR A 156 3.62 -11.59 3.30
CA TYR A 156 3.70 -13.03 3.03
C TYR A 156 3.57 -13.86 4.32
N ALA A 157 4.25 -13.45 5.40
CA ALA A 157 4.12 -14.09 6.70
C ALA A 157 2.68 -14.05 7.23
N TRP A 158 2.00 -12.91 7.07
CA TRP A 158 0.62 -12.75 7.48
C TRP A 158 -0.35 -13.64 6.69
N ILE A 159 -0.17 -13.76 5.37
CA ILE A 159 -0.95 -14.68 4.53
C ILE A 159 -0.75 -16.14 4.98
N LEU A 160 0.48 -16.55 5.23
CA LEU A 160 0.78 -17.89 5.75
C LEU A 160 0.14 -18.11 7.12
N PHE A 161 0.14 -17.10 7.98
CA PHE A 161 -0.53 -17.12 9.27
C PHE A 161 -2.04 -17.34 9.12
N GLU A 162 -2.72 -16.59 8.25
CA GLU A 162 -4.15 -16.72 8.00
C GLU A 162 -4.51 -18.09 7.36
N LYS A 163 -3.57 -18.71 6.66
CA LYS A 163 -3.68 -20.10 6.17
C LYS A 163 -3.37 -21.17 7.23
N GLY A 164 -3.03 -20.79 8.47
CA GLY A 164 -2.67 -21.71 9.54
C GLY A 164 -1.27 -22.32 9.43
N LYS A 165 -0.44 -21.86 8.49
CA LYS A 165 0.95 -22.29 8.29
C LYS A 165 1.90 -21.54 9.23
N TYR A 166 1.70 -21.68 10.55
CA TYR A 166 2.36 -20.84 11.56
C TYR A 166 3.86 -20.98 11.60
N VAL A 167 4.39 -22.18 11.37
CA VAL A 167 5.84 -22.44 11.36
C VAL A 167 6.50 -21.75 10.16
N GLU A 168 5.88 -21.81 8.99
CA GLU A 168 6.37 -21.13 7.80
C GLU A 168 6.25 -19.60 7.95
N ALA A 169 5.12 -19.10 8.47
CA ALA A 169 4.92 -17.69 8.76
C ALA A 169 6.02 -17.10 9.63
N ARG A 170 6.48 -17.88 10.63
CA ARG A 170 7.56 -17.48 11.52
C ARG A 170 8.87 -17.21 10.78
N ILE A 171 9.22 -18.04 9.80
CA ILE A 171 10.47 -17.86 9.02
C ILE A 171 10.48 -16.49 8.34
N TYR A 172 9.36 -16.10 7.74
CA TYR A 172 9.28 -14.84 6.99
C TYR A 172 9.12 -13.62 7.91
N ILE A 173 8.39 -13.73 9.01
CA ILE A 173 8.28 -12.60 9.96
C ILE A 173 9.61 -12.32 10.66
N ASP A 174 10.39 -13.36 10.99
CA ASP A 174 11.74 -13.21 11.55
C ASP A 174 12.66 -12.48 10.56
N GLN A 175 12.54 -12.77 9.26
CA GLN A 175 13.26 -12.04 8.22
C GLN A 175 12.77 -10.59 8.09
N ALA A 176 11.47 -10.34 8.17
CA ALA A 176 10.92 -8.98 8.16
C ALA A 176 11.49 -8.16 9.32
N MET A 177 11.51 -8.72 10.52
CA MET A 177 12.09 -8.08 11.71
C MET A 177 13.57 -7.75 11.53
N GLN A 178 14.36 -8.66 10.95
CA GLN A 178 15.80 -8.46 10.68
C GLN A 178 16.08 -7.40 9.61
N ASN A 179 15.12 -7.14 8.73
CA ASN A 179 15.23 -6.17 7.63
C ASN A 179 14.53 -4.82 7.94
N GLY A 180 14.37 -4.47 9.21
CA GLY A 180 13.85 -3.18 9.66
C GLY A 180 12.36 -3.17 10.01
N GLY A 181 11.68 -4.31 9.96
CA GLY A 181 10.30 -4.46 10.42
C GLY A 181 10.11 -4.26 11.92
N ASP A 182 11.21 -4.33 12.68
CA ASP A 182 11.25 -4.07 14.12
C ASP A 182 10.91 -2.62 14.51
N LYS A 183 10.83 -1.72 13.52
CA LYS A 183 10.44 -0.31 13.67
C LYS A 183 8.96 -0.07 13.36
N SER A 184 8.28 -1.04 12.77
CA SER A 184 6.85 -0.96 12.44
C SER A 184 6.00 -1.59 13.54
N SER A 185 5.08 -0.80 14.11
CA SER A 185 4.11 -1.30 15.09
C SER A 185 3.27 -2.46 14.55
N VAL A 186 2.93 -2.43 13.26
CA VAL A 186 2.13 -3.46 12.59
C VAL A 186 2.92 -4.76 12.47
N VAL A 187 4.13 -4.70 11.93
CA VAL A 187 4.99 -5.88 11.73
C VAL A 187 5.34 -6.54 13.08
N VAL A 188 5.63 -5.74 14.09
CA VAL A 188 5.93 -6.24 15.46
C VAL A 188 4.69 -6.89 16.08
N GLU A 189 3.48 -6.37 15.87
CA GLU A 189 2.25 -7.04 16.32
C GLU A 189 2.03 -8.37 15.61
N HIS A 190 2.19 -8.42 14.28
CA HIS A 190 2.09 -9.66 13.50
C HIS A 190 3.12 -10.70 13.99
N CYS A 191 4.34 -10.25 14.32
CA CYS A 191 5.36 -11.11 14.91
C CYS A 191 4.84 -11.73 16.23
N GLY A 192 4.29 -10.93 17.12
CA GLY A 192 3.67 -11.43 18.36
C GLY A 192 2.55 -12.45 18.11
N ASP A 193 1.67 -12.19 17.16
CA ASP A 193 0.56 -13.09 16.80
C ASP A 193 1.09 -14.44 16.27
N ILE A 194 2.09 -14.40 15.41
CA ILE A 194 2.75 -15.59 14.84
C ILE A 194 3.46 -16.39 15.92
N TYR A 195 4.22 -15.75 16.82
CA TYR A 195 4.88 -16.40 17.93
C TYR A 195 3.89 -17.05 18.89
N TYR A 196 2.78 -16.38 19.19
CA TYR A 196 1.72 -16.97 20.02
C TYR A 196 1.18 -18.27 19.42
N LYS A 197 0.90 -18.29 18.12
CA LYS A 197 0.38 -19.48 17.43
C LYS A 197 1.41 -20.60 17.30
N ASN A 198 2.70 -20.27 17.41
CA ASN A 198 3.79 -21.24 17.52
C ASN A 198 4.04 -21.74 18.96
N GLY A 199 3.21 -21.32 19.95
CA GLY A 199 3.30 -21.79 21.34
C GLY A 199 4.26 -20.98 22.23
N GLU A 200 4.83 -19.87 21.74
CA GLU A 200 5.78 -19.03 22.45
C GLU A 200 5.09 -17.79 23.07
N ALA A 201 4.14 -18.02 23.98
CA ALA A 201 3.26 -16.97 24.52
C ALA A 201 4.02 -15.85 25.27
N GLU A 202 5.14 -16.14 25.90
CA GLU A 202 5.94 -15.14 26.61
C GLU A 202 6.59 -14.16 25.63
N LYS A 203 7.23 -14.68 24.57
CA LYS A 203 7.79 -13.83 23.50
C LYS A 203 6.72 -13.04 22.76
N ALA A 204 5.56 -13.65 22.51
CA ALA A 204 4.43 -12.95 21.92
C ALA A 204 4.03 -11.74 22.74
N LEU A 205 3.98 -11.86 24.07
CA LEU A 205 3.68 -10.76 24.97
C LEU A 205 4.74 -9.65 24.90
N GLU A 206 6.03 -10.00 24.76
CA GLU A 206 7.11 -9.02 24.59
C GLU A 206 6.93 -8.23 23.29
N TYR A 207 6.65 -8.89 22.16
CA TYR A 207 6.39 -8.24 20.88
C TYR A 207 5.14 -7.36 20.93
N TRP A 208 4.03 -7.80 21.50
CA TRP A 208 2.84 -6.96 21.63
C TRP A 208 3.09 -5.69 22.45
N LYS A 209 3.87 -5.77 23.54
CA LYS A 209 4.28 -4.58 24.31
C LYS A 209 5.20 -3.65 23.51
N GLN A 210 6.10 -4.21 22.72
CA GLN A 210 6.95 -3.42 21.81
C GLN A 210 6.08 -2.73 20.75
N ALA A 211 5.12 -3.43 20.14
CA ALA A 211 4.17 -2.85 19.18
C ALA A 211 3.35 -1.71 19.79
N GLU A 212 2.84 -1.87 21.03
CA GLU A 212 2.12 -0.80 21.75
C GLU A 212 3.00 0.43 21.96
N LYS A 213 4.28 0.24 22.33
CA LYS A 213 5.22 1.34 22.50
C LYS A 213 5.46 2.07 21.18
N LEU A 214 5.72 1.34 20.09
CA LEU A 214 5.92 1.92 18.77
C LEU A 214 4.68 2.69 18.29
N ALA A 215 3.48 2.13 18.51
CA ALA A 215 2.23 2.79 18.14
C ALA A 215 1.94 4.09 18.92
N ALA A 216 2.61 4.32 20.03
CA ALA A 216 2.51 5.55 20.82
C ALA A 216 3.51 6.63 20.35
N GLU A 217 4.48 6.30 19.51
CA GLU A 217 5.45 7.24 18.97
C GLU A 217 4.79 8.07 17.84
N PRO A 218 5.08 9.38 17.75
CA PRO A 218 4.59 10.20 16.65
C PRO A 218 5.11 9.67 15.31
N THR A 219 4.22 9.53 14.34
CA THR A 219 4.59 9.11 12.97
C THR A 219 3.88 9.98 11.95
N GLU A 220 4.60 10.36 10.89
CA GLU A 220 4.05 10.99 9.70
C GLU A 220 3.61 9.95 8.65
N ASN A 221 4.00 8.68 8.84
CA ASN A 221 3.65 7.59 7.94
C ASN A 221 2.24 7.08 8.24
N GLU A 222 1.28 7.36 7.32
CA GLU A 222 -0.11 6.94 7.44
C GLU A 222 -0.27 5.42 7.63
N SER A 223 0.58 4.61 6.98
CA SER A 223 0.49 3.15 7.10
C SER A 223 0.86 2.63 8.50
N GLU A 224 1.54 3.43 9.30
CA GLU A 224 1.89 3.12 10.70
C GLU A 224 0.88 3.70 11.70
N LYS A 225 -0.03 4.58 11.27
CA LYS A 225 -1.09 5.08 12.13
C LYS A 225 -2.09 3.99 12.44
N ARG A 226 -2.35 3.78 13.72
CA ARG A 226 -3.26 2.75 14.21
C ARG A 226 -4.58 3.37 14.64
N ASP A 227 -5.67 2.79 14.21
CA ASP A 227 -6.98 3.23 14.68
C ASP A 227 -7.27 2.79 16.12
N GLU A 228 -8.29 3.40 16.74
CA GLU A 228 -8.64 3.12 18.14
C GLU A 228 -9.04 1.65 18.37
N LYS A 229 -9.62 0.98 17.39
CA LYS A 229 -10.06 -0.43 17.49
C LYS A 229 -8.85 -1.36 17.47
N GLU A 230 -7.89 -1.08 16.61
CA GLU A 230 -6.63 -1.83 16.53
C GLU A 230 -5.83 -1.69 17.81
N LEU A 231 -5.69 -0.47 18.34
CA LEU A 231 -5.03 -0.22 19.63
C LEU A 231 -5.76 -0.91 20.80
N ALA A 232 -7.09 -0.87 20.81
CA ALA A 232 -7.87 -1.56 21.83
C ALA A 232 -7.66 -3.09 21.76
N LEU A 233 -7.59 -3.65 20.56
CA LEU A 233 -7.32 -5.08 20.36
C LEU A 233 -5.91 -5.46 20.85
N LEU A 234 -4.89 -4.67 20.49
CA LEU A 234 -3.53 -4.88 20.95
C LEU A 234 -3.42 -4.85 22.48
N LYS A 235 -4.02 -3.83 23.12
CA LYS A 235 -4.11 -3.74 24.58
C LYS A 235 -4.81 -4.94 25.21
N LYS A 236 -5.86 -5.45 24.57
CA LYS A 236 -6.57 -6.65 25.00
C LYS A 236 -5.70 -7.91 24.92
N LYS A 237 -4.89 -8.05 23.85
CA LYS A 237 -3.91 -9.15 23.71
C LYS A 237 -2.90 -9.12 24.87
N ILE A 238 -2.36 -7.94 25.18
CA ILE A 238 -1.39 -7.73 26.27
C ILE A 238 -2.01 -8.06 27.63
N ALA A 239 -3.17 -7.49 27.95
CA ALA A 239 -3.81 -7.64 29.24
C ALA A 239 -4.19 -9.10 29.55
N ASN A 240 -4.66 -9.83 28.55
CA ASN A 240 -5.09 -11.22 28.70
C ASN A 240 -4.00 -12.24 28.32
N LYS A 241 -2.83 -11.79 27.86
CA LYS A 241 -1.73 -12.64 27.37
C LYS A 241 -2.22 -13.67 26.34
N LYS A 242 -3.11 -13.24 25.45
CA LYS A 242 -3.80 -14.13 24.50
C LYS A 242 -4.04 -13.45 23.17
N TYR A 243 -3.87 -14.21 22.08
CA TYR A 243 -4.25 -13.78 20.74
C TYR A 243 -5.77 -13.64 20.62
N TYR A 244 -6.21 -12.58 19.94
CA TYR A 244 -7.57 -12.35 19.50
C TYR A 244 -7.57 -12.00 18.02
N THR A 245 -8.50 -12.55 17.26
CA THR A 245 -8.73 -12.20 15.86
C THR A 245 -9.35 -10.81 15.75
N LYS A 246 -8.97 -10.09 14.68
CA LYS A 246 -9.67 -8.87 14.26
C LYS A 246 -11.11 -9.17 13.85
#